data_e2eacd5b6d65b98f769c22b1503f5229
#
_entry.id   e2eacd5b6d65b98f769c22b1503f5229
#
_cell.length_a   1.000
_cell.length_b   1.000
_cell.length_c   1.000
_cell.angle_alpha   90.00
_cell.angle_beta   90.00
_cell.angle_gamma   90.00
#
_symmetry.space_group_name_H-M   'P 1'
#
loop_
_entity.id
_entity.type
_entity.pdbx_description
1 polymer ?
#
loop_
_entity_poly.entity_id
_entity_poly.type
_entity_poly.pdbx_seq_one_letter_code
_entity_poly.pdbx_strand_id
1 'polypeptide(L)'
;MTDDQRPLVIQGAMDVETRVIEAALTEVQEEPLGHYRCVRGRLDGYPVVVCETQWGMANAAAVTALVIARYQPCAILSQGTAGAHTPGLRNYDIVLGARTVNESAWQTKYAARGAGIDPRALKQLGVFAWNEQQQAFVQEVYHAGDKALLAAAEAVRGSYTQGNVLAGTIGTCDSWNCEADRILFLHEFYGSDVEEMESDAVAQICLNFHVPFLAIRVVSNSVFDGDVDWDLDVGPACQRYALSVAKEFLTHHT
;
A
#
# COMPACT_ATOMS: atom_id res chain seq x y z
N MET A 1 16.45 -9.13 28.11
CA MET A 1 15.19 -9.70 27.64
C MET A 1 15.39 -9.96 26.15
N THR A 2 15.52 -11.19 25.75
CA THR A 2 15.61 -11.59 24.35
C THR A 2 14.18 -11.51 23.80
N ASP A 3 13.86 -10.41 23.12
CA ASP A 3 12.61 -10.24 22.41
C ASP A 3 12.73 -11.03 21.11
N ASP A 4 12.40 -12.30 21.17
CA ASP A 4 12.55 -13.26 20.06
C ASP A 4 11.40 -13.14 19.04
N GLN A 5 10.45 -12.19 19.30
CA GLN A 5 9.32 -11.95 18.43
C GLN A 5 9.69 -11.00 17.27
N ARG A 6 9.46 -11.46 16.07
CA ARG A 6 9.60 -10.65 14.85
C ARG A 6 8.52 -9.57 14.84
N PRO A 7 8.86 -8.26 14.73
CA PRO A 7 7.86 -7.20 14.81
C PRO A 7 6.91 -7.21 13.61
N LEU A 8 5.70 -6.68 13.81
CA LEU A 8 4.86 -6.22 12.71
C LEU A 8 5.37 -4.84 12.27
N VAL A 9 5.52 -4.61 10.97
CA VAL A 9 5.83 -3.29 10.42
C VAL A 9 4.57 -2.65 9.84
N ILE A 10 4.34 -1.37 10.15
CA ILE A 10 3.28 -0.57 9.56
C ILE A 10 3.92 0.65 8.89
N GLN A 11 3.66 0.84 7.61
CA GLN A 11 4.21 1.93 6.82
C GLN A 11 3.11 2.91 6.39
N GLY A 12 3.42 4.19 6.42
CA GLY A 12 2.70 5.26 5.76
C GLY A 12 3.70 6.17 5.06
N ALA A 13 3.28 6.94 4.06
CA ALA A 13 4.20 7.82 3.35
C ALA A 13 4.61 9.03 4.18
N MET A 14 3.75 9.50 5.07
CA MET A 14 3.93 10.76 5.79
C MET A 14 3.46 10.66 7.25
N ASP A 15 3.81 11.70 8.03
CA ASP A 15 3.41 11.82 9.42
C ASP A 15 1.88 11.83 9.62
N VAL A 16 1.14 12.44 8.70
CA VAL A 16 -0.34 12.44 8.72
C VAL A 16 -0.94 11.05 8.56
N GLU A 17 -0.16 10.10 8.07
CA GLU A 17 -0.54 8.70 7.89
C GLU A 17 0.03 7.77 8.98
N THR A 18 0.88 8.25 9.88
CA THR A 18 1.52 7.38 10.90
C THR A 18 1.21 7.79 12.33
N ARG A 19 0.93 9.07 12.60
CA ARG A 19 0.82 9.64 13.96
C ARG A 19 -0.25 8.98 14.85
N VAL A 20 -1.38 8.54 14.28
CA VAL A 20 -2.44 7.86 15.06
C VAL A 20 -2.00 6.46 15.46
N ILE A 21 -1.26 5.78 14.59
CA ILE A 21 -0.68 4.46 14.88
C ILE A 21 0.38 4.60 15.97
N GLU A 22 1.29 5.56 15.83
CA GLU A 22 2.33 5.81 16.84
C GLU A 22 1.75 6.16 18.21
N ALA A 23 0.70 6.98 18.25
CA ALA A 23 0.01 7.35 19.50
C ALA A 23 -0.67 6.15 20.20
N ALA A 24 -0.93 5.06 19.49
CA ALA A 24 -1.48 3.82 20.05
C ALA A 24 -0.41 2.88 20.62
N LEU A 25 0.89 3.16 20.40
CA LEU A 25 1.98 2.33 20.90
C LEU A 25 2.39 2.72 22.32
N THR A 26 2.89 1.74 23.05
CA THR A 26 3.62 1.92 24.32
C THR A 26 5.11 1.69 24.11
N GLU A 27 5.95 2.09 25.07
CA GLU A 27 7.42 1.90 25.03
C GLU A 27 8.06 2.47 23.76
N VAL A 28 7.58 3.64 23.33
CA VAL A 28 7.94 4.26 22.06
C VAL A 28 9.40 4.74 22.06
N GLN A 29 10.16 4.38 21.02
CA GLN A 29 11.53 4.82 20.79
C GLN A 29 11.72 5.16 19.31
N GLU A 30 12.30 6.32 19.01
CA GLU A 30 12.72 6.66 17.65
C GLU A 30 13.95 5.86 17.26
N GLU A 31 13.93 5.26 16.08
CA GLU A 31 15.02 4.48 15.52
C GLU A 31 15.13 4.75 14.01
N PRO A 32 15.67 5.92 13.60
CA PRO A 32 15.70 6.30 12.19
C PRO A 32 16.61 5.39 11.37
N LEU A 33 16.19 5.12 10.14
CA LEU A 33 16.96 4.38 9.13
C LEU A 33 17.49 5.38 8.08
N GLY A 34 18.70 5.84 8.24
CA GLY A 34 19.22 6.98 7.48
C GLY A 34 18.44 8.24 7.86
N HIS A 35 17.79 8.88 6.89
CA HIS A 35 16.90 10.02 7.11
C HIS A 35 15.41 9.65 7.17
N TYR A 36 15.09 8.37 6.99
CA TYR A 36 13.71 7.90 7.15
C TYR A 36 13.36 7.76 8.63
N ARG A 37 12.23 8.32 9.00
CA ARG A 37 11.73 8.24 10.36
C ARG A 37 11.10 6.87 10.60
N CYS A 38 11.63 6.15 11.57
CA CYS A 38 11.04 4.92 12.09
C CYS A 38 10.90 5.00 13.61
N VAL A 39 9.83 4.42 14.12
CA VAL A 39 9.50 4.38 15.54
C VAL A 39 9.23 2.94 15.91
N ARG A 40 9.90 2.46 16.97
CA ARG A 40 9.59 1.17 17.61
C ARG A 40 8.70 1.37 18.81
N GLY A 41 7.83 0.42 19.04
CA GLY A 41 6.99 0.40 20.23
C GLY A 41 6.29 -0.94 20.39
N ARG A 42 5.25 -0.96 21.25
CA ARG A 42 4.42 -2.14 21.46
C ARG A 42 2.94 -1.81 21.27
N LEU A 43 2.26 -2.65 20.50
CA LEU A 43 0.81 -2.62 20.35
C LEU A 43 0.24 -3.81 21.15
N ASP A 44 -0.48 -3.51 22.23
CA ASP A 44 -1.01 -4.53 23.15
C ASP A 44 0.06 -5.56 23.60
N GLY A 45 1.30 -5.07 23.80
CA GLY A 45 2.44 -5.87 24.23
C GLY A 45 3.25 -6.52 23.09
N TYR A 46 2.76 -6.52 21.84
CA TYR A 46 3.47 -7.08 20.70
C TYR A 46 4.40 -6.02 20.06
N PRO A 47 5.64 -6.39 19.64
CA PRO A 47 6.57 -5.43 19.04
C PRO A 47 6.07 -4.96 17.67
N VAL A 48 6.05 -3.65 17.48
CA VAL A 48 5.64 -2.99 16.23
C VAL A 48 6.69 -1.94 15.84
N VAL A 49 6.94 -1.82 14.55
CA VAL A 49 7.74 -0.74 13.97
C VAL A 49 6.85 0.05 13.01
N VAL A 50 6.79 1.36 13.18
CA VAL A 50 6.09 2.29 12.28
C VAL A 50 7.13 3.09 11.53
N CYS A 51 7.00 3.18 10.20
CA CYS A 51 7.95 3.92 9.37
C CYS A 51 7.25 4.87 8.42
N GLU A 52 7.82 6.07 8.27
CA GLU A 52 7.48 7.02 7.22
C GLU A 52 8.35 6.74 6.00
N THR A 53 7.72 6.33 4.90
CA THR A 53 8.47 5.98 3.68
C THR A 53 8.83 7.19 2.84
N GLN A 54 8.13 8.31 2.98
CA GLN A 54 8.05 9.39 2.01
C GLN A 54 7.35 8.95 0.71
N TRP A 55 6.97 9.90 -0.13
CA TRP A 55 6.26 9.62 -1.38
C TRP A 55 7.11 8.89 -2.39
N GLY A 56 6.47 8.04 -3.15
CA GLY A 56 6.98 7.43 -4.37
C GLY A 56 7.61 6.06 -4.19
N MET A 57 7.57 5.30 -5.27
CA MET A 57 7.98 3.89 -5.32
C MET A 57 9.42 3.68 -4.86
N ALA A 58 10.36 4.56 -5.24
CA ALA A 58 11.77 4.42 -4.87
C ALA A 58 11.97 4.51 -3.35
N ASN A 59 11.33 5.48 -2.70
CA ASN A 59 11.39 5.66 -1.26
C ASN A 59 10.73 4.47 -0.53
N ALA A 60 9.54 4.08 -0.96
CA ALA A 60 8.81 2.96 -0.39
C ALA A 60 9.60 1.65 -0.47
N ALA A 61 10.19 1.34 -1.64
CA ALA A 61 11.05 0.18 -1.82
C ALA A 61 12.29 0.22 -0.92
N ALA A 62 12.96 1.39 -0.83
CA ALA A 62 14.16 1.54 -0.02
C ALA A 62 13.87 1.31 1.47
N VAL A 63 12.83 1.95 2.03
CA VAL A 63 12.45 1.77 3.44
C VAL A 63 12.03 0.33 3.70
N THR A 64 11.26 -0.28 2.79
CA THR A 64 10.82 -1.68 2.94
C THR A 64 12.02 -2.62 3.00
N ALA A 65 13.00 -2.48 2.10
CA ALA A 65 14.21 -3.31 2.13
C ALA A 65 15.02 -3.09 3.42
N LEU A 66 15.16 -1.84 3.89
CA LEU A 66 15.87 -1.51 5.12
C LEU A 66 15.20 -2.11 6.36
N VAL A 67 13.87 -1.99 6.50
CA VAL A 67 13.15 -2.55 7.66
C VAL A 67 13.16 -4.08 7.65
N ILE A 68 13.08 -4.71 6.48
CA ILE A 68 13.20 -6.17 6.36
C ILE A 68 14.59 -6.62 6.79
N ALA A 69 15.65 -5.99 6.27
CA ALA A 69 17.02 -6.33 6.61
C ALA A 69 17.32 -6.10 8.11
N ARG A 70 16.76 -5.05 8.71
CA ARG A 70 17.02 -4.66 10.10
C ARG A 70 16.21 -5.45 11.11
N TYR A 71 14.92 -5.68 10.85
CA TYR A 71 13.99 -6.21 11.84
C TYR A 71 13.43 -7.59 11.53
N GLN A 72 13.59 -8.07 10.30
CA GLN A 72 13.02 -9.35 9.85
C GLN A 72 11.53 -9.50 10.23
N PRO A 73 10.65 -8.57 9.82
CA PRO A 73 9.28 -8.50 10.33
C PRO A 73 8.48 -9.78 10.03
N CYS A 74 7.46 -10.04 10.86
CA CYS A 74 6.52 -11.14 10.61
C CYS A 74 5.57 -10.80 9.46
N ALA A 75 5.26 -9.51 9.25
CA ALA A 75 4.45 -9.00 8.16
C ALA A 75 4.65 -7.49 8.00
N ILE A 76 4.22 -6.94 6.85
CA ILE A 76 4.19 -5.50 6.57
C ILE A 76 2.78 -5.09 6.16
N LEU A 77 2.22 -4.07 6.85
CA LEU A 77 1.03 -3.33 6.43
C LEU A 77 1.48 -2.00 5.81
N SER A 78 1.15 -1.76 4.54
CA SER A 78 1.29 -0.44 3.91
C SER A 78 -0.07 0.23 3.89
N GLN A 79 -0.22 1.35 4.59
CA GLN A 79 -1.49 2.04 4.69
C GLN A 79 -1.34 3.52 4.36
N GLY A 80 -2.43 4.15 3.92
CA GLY A 80 -2.43 5.56 3.54
C GLY A 80 -3.65 5.95 2.73
N THR A 81 -3.54 7.08 2.06
CA THR A 81 -4.59 7.66 1.22
C THR A 81 -4.44 7.26 -0.25
N ALA A 82 -5.51 7.38 -1.03
CA ALA A 82 -5.50 7.13 -2.47
C ALA A 82 -6.63 7.89 -3.19
N GLY A 83 -6.42 8.19 -4.47
CA GLY A 83 -7.45 8.71 -5.37
C GLY A 83 -8.34 7.61 -5.94
N ALA A 84 -9.64 7.85 -6.05
CA ALA A 84 -10.59 6.89 -6.63
C ALA A 84 -10.44 6.77 -8.16
N HIS A 85 -10.39 5.54 -8.66
CA HIS A 85 -10.41 5.22 -10.10
C HIS A 85 -11.80 4.82 -10.61
N THR A 86 -12.77 4.64 -9.73
CA THR A 86 -14.13 4.28 -10.09
C THR A 86 -15.15 5.27 -9.53
N PRO A 87 -16.24 5.57 -10.28
CA PRO A 87 -17.28 6.52 -9.82
C PRO A 87 -18.06 6.07 -8.58
N GLY A 88 -17.91 4.81 -8.17
CA GLY A 88 -18.62 4.24 -7.02
C GLY A 88 -17.95 4.49 -5.68
N LEU A 89 -16.67 4.87 -5.69
CA LEU A 89 -15.90 5.11 -4.46
C LEU A 89 -16.03 6.57 -4.00
N ARG A 90 -16.06 6.76 -2.69
CA ARG A 90 -16.19 8.05 -2.01
C ARG A 90 -15.12 8.22 -0.97
N ASN A 91 -14.86 9.46 -0.57
CA ASN A 91 -14.01 9.76 0.59
C ASN A 91 -14.44 8.91 1.78
N TYR A 92 -13.47 8.41 2.53
CA TYR A 92 -13.60 7.43 3.61
C TYR A 92 -13.86 5.97 3.17
N ASP A 93 -14.16 5.63 1.92
CA ASP A 93 -14.16 4.23 1.52
C ASP A 93 -12.75 3.65 1.62
N ILE A 94 -12.63 2.40 2.08
CA ILE A 94 -11.35 1.71 2.21
C ILE A 94 -11.26 0.61 1.16
N VAL A 95 -10.14 0.58 0.43
CA VAL A 95 -9.77 -0.51 -0.48
C VAL A 95 -8.65 -1.33 0.15
N LEU A 96 -8.93 -2.62 0.35
CA LEU A 96 -7.96 -3.63 0.75
C LEU A 96 -7.27 -4.17 -0.50
N GLY A 97 -5.95 -4.09 -0.56
CA GLY A 97 -5.16 -4.56 -1.70
C GLY A 97 -5.18 -6.08 -1.82
N ALA A 98 -6.29 -6.64 -2.31
CA ALA A 98 -6.31 -8.05 -2.72
C ALA A 98 -5.20 -8.32 -3.74
N ARG A 99 -4.87 -7.29 -4.53
CA ARG A 99 -3.67 -7.21 -5.37
C ARG A 99 -3.25 -5.77 -5.59
N THR A 100 -1.97 -5.57 -5.93
CA THR A 100 -1.42 -4.29 -6.40
C THR A 100 -0.94 -4.41 -7.84
N VAL A 101 -0.74 -3.28 -8.52
CA VAL A 101 -0.23 -3.23 -9.89
C VAL A 101 0.59 -1.97 -10.11
N ASN A 102 1.74 -2.11 -10.78
CA ASN A 102 2.56 -0.97 -11.19
C ASN A 102 2.01 -0.38 -12.50
N GLU A 103 1.32 0.76 -12.39
CA GLU A 103 0.72 1.45 -13.53
C GLU A 103 1.73 2.22 -14.40
N SER A 104 3.01 2.26 -13.97
CA SER A 104 4.11 2.82 -14.76
C SER A 104 4.85 1.76 -15.59
N ALA A 105 4.54 0.46 -15.41
CA ALA A 105 5.18 -0.64 -16.11
C ALA A 105 4.44 -0.99 -17.41
N TRP A 106 4.72 -0.27 -18.47
CA TRP A 106 4.09 -0.48 -19.78
C TRP A 106 5.05 -0.23 -20.94
N GLN A 107 4.66 -0.67 -22.13
CA GLN A 107 5.37 -0.49 -23.39
C GLN A 107 4.45 0.11 -24.43
N THR A 108 4.92 1.11 -25.17
CA THR A 108 4.25 1.60 -26.38
C THR A 108 4.57 0.73 -27.59
N LYS A 109 3.73 0.75 -28.58
CA LYS A 109 4.06 0.23 -29.91
C LYS A 109 5.08 1.15 -30.59
N TYR A 110 5.95 0.55 -31.41
CA TYR A 110 6.82 1.36 -32.25
C TYR A 110 5.99 2.27 -33.17
N ALA A 111 6.36 3.55 -33.21
CA ALA A 111 5.84 4.54 -34.13
C ALA A 111 7.01 5.35 -34.72
N ALA A 112 6.99 5.63 -36.01
CA ALA A 112 8.00 6.44 -36.67
C ALA A 112 7.92 7.90 -36.20
N ARG A 113 9.02 8.65 -36.32
CA ARG A 113 9.05 10.09 -36.01
C ARG A 113 7.97 10.81 -36.87
N GLY A 114 7.14 11.62 -36.20
CA GLY A 114 6.04 12.36 -36.83
C GLY A 114 4.71 11.62 -36.90
N ALA A 115 4.64 10.36 -36.45
CA ALA A 115 3.39 9.60 -36.36
C ALA A 115 2.50 9.99 -35.16
N GLY A 116 3.01 10.85 -34.28
CA GLY A 116 2.30 11.28 -33.08
C GLY A 116 2.44 10.30 -31.91
N ILE A 117 1.69 10.57 -30.85
CA ILE A 117 1.62 9.77 -29.61
C ILE A 117 0.18 9.28 -29.47
N ASP A 118 0.00 7.99 -29.22
CA ASP A 118 -1.28 7.42 -28.81
C ASP A 118 -1.17 6.99 -27.33
N PRO A 119 -1.73 7.77 -26.40
CA PRO A 119 -1.61 7.50 -24.96
C PRO A 119 -2.36 6.23 -24.51
N ARG A 120 -3.23 5.67 -25.36
CA ARG A 120 -3.97 4.43 -25.09
C ARG A 120 -3.33 3.18 -25.72
N ALA A 121 -2.38 3.34 -26.63
CA ALA A 121 -1.71 2.22 -27.30
C ALA A 121 -0.60 1.62 -26.43
N LEU A 122 -0.96 1.15 -25.24
CA LEU A 122 -0.07 0.57 -24.26
C LEU A 122 -0.20 -0.96 -24.21
N LYS A 123 0.89 -1.61 -23.79
CA LYS A 123 0.93 -3.01 -23.38
C LYS A 123 1.43 -3.08 -21.96
N GLN A 124 0.72 -3.77 -21.07
CA GLN A 124 1.18 -4.05 -19.73
C GLN A 124 2.48 -4.87 -19.78
N LEU A 125 3.47 -4.49 -18.99
CA LEU A 125 4.72 -5.24 -18.88
C LEU A 125 4.82 -6.00 -17.57
N GLY A 126 4.33 -5.47 -16.49
CA GLY A 126 4.63 -5.98 -15.17
C GLY A 126 6.09 -5.74 -14.76
N VAL A 127 6.41 -6.10 -13.54
CA VAL A 127 7.75 -6.00 -12.96
C VAL A 127 8.24 -7.35 -12.48
N PHE A 128 9.58 -7.52 -12.36
CA PHE A 128 10.14 -8.76 -11.87
C PHE A 128 10.02 -8.84 -10.35
N ALA A 129 9.37 -9.90 -9.86
CA ALA A 129 9.30 -10.26 -8.46
C ALA A 129 9.62 -11.75 -8.28
N TRP A 130 10.00 -12.15 -7.07
CA TRP A 130 10.23 -13.54 -6.74
C TRP A 130 8.91 -14.31 -6.75
N ASN A 131 8.88 -15.39 -7.52
CA ASN A 131 7.74 -16.31 -7.58
C ASN A 131 8.11 -17.62 -6.87
N GLU A 132 7.43 -17.89 -5.75
CA GLU A 132 7.73 -19.03 -4.90
C GLU A 132 7.46 -20.38 -5.58
N GLN A 133 6.45 -20.45 -6.44
CA GLN A 133 6.12 -21.70 -7.15
C GLN A 133 7.17 -22.04 -8.22
N GLN A 134 7.71 -21.01 -8.87
CA GLN A 134 8.71 -21.17 -9.93
C GLN A 134 10.15 -21.12 -9.42
N GLN A 135 10.37 -20.73 -8.15
CA GLN A 135 11.70 -20.53 -7.54
C GLN A 135 12.59 -19.63 -8.41
N ALA A 136 12.03 -18.55 -8.94
CA ALA A 136 12.69 -17.64 -9.88
C ALA A 136 12.10 -16.24 -9.83
N PHE A 137 12.84 -15.25 -10.30
CA PHE A 137 12.29 -13.94 -10.63
C PHE A 137 11.44 -14.06 -11.90
N VAL A 138 10.16 -13.70 -11.79
CA VAL A 138 9.18 -13.74 -12.88
C VAL A 138 8.60 -12.35 -13.07
N GLN A 139 8.35 -12.00 -14.33
CA GLN A 139 7.68 -10.76 -14.66
C GLN A 139 6.17 -10.94 -14.46
N GLU A 140 5.62 -10.25 -13.46
CA GLU A 140 4.20 -10.29 -13.11
C GLU A 140 3.58 -8.91 -13.17
N VAL A 141 2.32 -8.84 -13.63
CA VAL A 141 1.57 -7.58 -13.70
C VAL A 141 0.95 -7.24 -12.37
N TYR A 142 0.53 -8.25 -11.61
CA TYR A 142 -0.16 -8.07 -10.33
C TYR A 142 0.57 -8.82 -9.22
N HIS A 143 0.64 -8.18 -8.06
CA HIS A 143 1.15 -8.79 -6.83
C HIS A 143 0.02 -8.96 -5.82
N ALA A 144 -0.21 -10.20 -5.39
CA ALA A 144 -1.29 -10.53 -4.47
C ALA A 144 -0.96 -10.08 -3.03
N GLY A 145 -1.94 -9.54 -2.33
CA GLY A 145 -1.87 -9.35 -0.89
C GLY A 145 -1.85 -10.69 -0.14
N ASP A 146 -1.26 -10.71 1.05
CA ASP A 146 -1.21 -11.90 1.88
C ASP A 146 -2.61 -12.30 2.37
N LYS A 147 -2.91 -13.60 2.26
CA LYS A 147 -4.26 -14.13 2.56
C LYS A 147 -4.64 -14.02 4.04
N ALA A 148 -3.68 -14.18 4.95
CA ALA A 148 -3.96 -14.11 6.38
C ALA A 148 -4.19 -12.66 6.82
N LEU A 149 -3.40 -11.72 6.29
CA LEU A 149 -3.60 -10.28 6.50
C LEU A 149 -4.94 -9.80 5.90
N LEU A 150 -5.28 -10.27 4.69
CA LEU A 150 -6.56 -9.93 4.06
C LEU A 150 -7.74 -10.50 4.87
N ALA A 151 -7.63 -11.74 5.36
CA ALA A 151 -8.65 -12.34 6.22
C ALA A 151 -8.82 -11.57 7.54
N ALA A 152 -7.73 -11.12 8.17
CA ALA A 152 -7.77 -10.26 9.36
C ALA A 152 -8.44 -8.92 9.06
N ALA A 153 -8.15 -8.31 7.91
CA ALA A 153 -8.80 -7.08 7.49
C ALA A 153 -10.32 -7.26 7.28
N GLU A 154 -10.73 -8.32 6.60
CA GLU A 154 -12.16 -8.64 6.40
C GLU A 154 -12.87 -8.95 7.73
N ALA A 155 -12.21 -9.60 8.70
CA ALA A 155 -12.80 -9.91 10.00
C ALA A 155 -13.17 -8.65 10.79
N VAL A 156 -12.38 -7.58 10.68
CA VAL A 156 -12.63 -6.31 11.37
C VAL A 156 -13.47 -5.32 10.55
N ARG A 157 -13.89 -5.67 9.34
CA ARG A 157 -14.66 -4.81 8.44
C ARG A 157 -15.88 -4.18 9.10
N GLY A 158 -16.61 -4.94 9.91
CA GLY A 158 -17.82 -4.47 10.59
C GLY A 158 -17.57 -3.39 11.66
N SER A 159 -16.34 -3.18 12.09
CA SER A 159 -15.99 -2.11 13.03
C SER A 159 -15.79 -0.75 12.37
N TYR A 160 -15.63 -0.70 11.04
CA TYR A 160 -15.48 0.52 10.28
C TYR A 160 -16.85 1.08 9.87
N THR A 161 -17.13 2.34 10.25
CA THR A 161 -18.46 2.96 10.09
C THR A 161 -18.46 4.27 9.30
N GLN A 162 -17.27 4.73 8.84
CA GLN A 162 -17.13 6.02 8.14
C GLN A 162 -17.33 5.89 6.61
N GLY A 163 -17.22 4.70 6.07
CA GLY A 163 -17.37 4.38 4.66
C GLY A 163 -17.51 2.87 4.45
N ASN A 164 -17.42 2.44 3.22
CA ASN A 164 -17.39 1.03 2.87
C ASN A 164 -15.96 0.48 2.95
N VAL A 165 -15.83 -0.83 3.16
CA VAL A 165 -14.55 -1.54 3.01
C VAL A 165 -14.73 -2.58 1.91
N LEU A 166 -13.84 -2.62 0.95
CA LEU A 166 -13.89 -3.58 -0.14
C LEU A 166 -12.49 -4.12 -0.47
N ALA A 167 -12.42 -5.36 -0.90
CA ALA A 167 -11.21 -5.93 -1.48
C ALA A 167 -11.13 -5.53 -2.96
N GLY A 168 -9.98 -5.02 -3.39
CA GLY A 168 -9.83 -4.48 -4.74
C GLY A 168 -8.39 -4.50 -5.23
N THR A 169 -8.18 -3.80 -6.34
CA THR A 169 -6.86 -3.59 -6.94
C THR A 169 -6.37 -2.18 -6.64
N ILE A 170 -5.16 -2.06 -6.09
CA ILE A 170 -4.51 -0.78 -5.86
C ILE A 170 -3.48 -0.55 -6.97
N GLY A 171 -3.68 0.53 -7.74
CA GLY A 171 -2.74 1.02 -8.73
C GLY A 171 -1.65 1.86 -8.09
N THR A 172 -0.40 1.65 -8.51
CA THR A 172 0.76 2.41 -8.00
C THR A 172 1.51 3.05 -9.15
N CYS A 173 1.70 4.37 -9.09
CA CYS A 173 2.61 5.09 -9.99
C CYS A 173 3.12 6.38 -9.35
N ASP A 174 4.30 6.87 -9.77
CA ASP A 174 4.84 8.17 -9.35
C ASP A 174 4.16 9.32 -10.13
N SER A 175 2.83 9.29 -10.21
CA SER A 175 1.99 10.28 -10.89
C SER A 175 0.73 10.54 -10.08
N TRP A 176 0.22 11.74 -10.19
CA TRP A 176 -1.08 12.13 -9.65
C TRP A 176 -1.99 12.44 -10.84
N ASN A 177 -2.94 11.56 -11.12
CA ASN A 177 -3.85 11.73 -12.24
C ASN A 177 -5.11 12.49 -11.80
N CYS A 178 -5.42 13.58 -12.51
CA CYS A 178 -6.62 14.40 -12.30
C CYS A 178 -7.52 14.46 -13.55
N GLU A 179 -7.16 13.73 -14.60
CA GLU A 179 -7.91 13.68 -15.85
C GLU A 179 -8.88 12.49 -15.81
N ALA A 180 -10.18 12.73 -15.79
CA ALA A 180 -11.19 11.68 -15.68
C ALA A 180 -11.04 10.59 -16.77
N ASP A 181 -10.75 10.98 -18.00
CA ASP A 181 -10.53 10.02 -19.09
C ASP A 181 -9.26 9.17 -18.89
N ARG A 182 -8.21 9.75 -18.28
CA ARG A 182 -7.00 9.02 -17.94
C ARG A 182 -7.25 8.01 -16.82
N ILE A 183 -7.95 8.43 -15.79
CA ILE A 183 -8.32 7.61 -14.63
C ILE A 183 -9.20 6.43 -15.07
N LEU A 184 -10.24 6.69 -15.87
CA LEU A 184 -11.08 5.62 -16.44
C LEU A 184 -10.27 4.66 -17.32
N PHE A 185 -9.35 5.18 -18.12
CA PHE A 185 -8.45 4.33 -18.91
C PHE A 185 -7.57 3.44 -18.04
N LEU A 186 -7.00 3.95 -16.93
CA LEU A 186 -6.19 3.15 -16.01
C LEU A 186 -7.04 2.07 -15.33
N HIS A 187 -8.25 2.42 -14.90
CA HIS A 187 -9.21 1.44 -14.39
C HIS A 187 -9.53 0.34 -15.41
N GLU A 188 -9.87 0.70 -16.64
CA GLU A 188 -10.16 -0.27 -17.72
C GLU A 188 -8.94 -1.13 -18.06
N PHE A 189 -7.74 -0.53 -18.05
CA PHE A 189 -6.52 -1.18 -18.51
C PHE A 189 -5.88 -2.08 -17.47
N TYR A 190 -5.88 -1.64 -16.19
CA TYR A 190 -5.26 -2.37 -15.06
C TYR A 190 -6.28 -2.97 -14.09
N GLY A 191 -7.54 -2.58 -14.16
CA GLY A 191 -8.57 -2.97 -13.19
C GLY A 191 -8.33 -2.35 -11.79
N SER A 192 -7.61 -1.23 -11.71
CA SER A 192 -7.34 -0.54 -10.46
C SER A 192 -8.58 0.20 -9.97
N ASP A 193 -8.88 0.06 -8.69
CA ASP A 193 -10.00 0.73 -8.03
C ASP A 193 -9.59 2.08 -7.45
N VAL A 194 -8.33 2.19 -7.04
CA VAL A 194 -7.70 3.41 -6.51
C VAL A 194 -6.24 3.51 -6.98
N GLU A 195 -5.68 4.74 -6.93
CA GLU A 195 -4.31 5.07 -7.30
C GLU A 195 -3.56 5.69 -6.11
N GLU A 196 -2.31 5.28 -5.94
CA GLU A 196 -1.36 5.85 -4.97
C GLU A 196 0.10 5.65 -5.46
N MET A 197 1.11 5.88 -4.62
CA MET A 197 2.49 5.98 -5.08
C MET A 197 3.46 4.96 -4.47
N GLU A 198 3.02 3.98 -3.66
CA GLU A 198 3.92 3.15 -2.84
C GLU A 198 3.65 1.63 -2.91
N SER A 199 2.40 1.21 -2.90
CA SER A 199 1.99 -0.16 -2.54
C SER A 199 2.62 -1.25 -3.37
N ASP A 200 2.68 -1.09 -4.69
CA ASP A 200 3.24 -2.13 -5.55
C ASP A 200 4.76 -2.28 -5.38
N ALA A 201 5.45 -1.18 -5.11
CA ALA A 201 6.88 -1.23 -4.78
C ALA A 201 7.14 -1.95 -3.45
N VAL A 202 6.30 -1.72 -2.43
CA VAL A 202 6.36 -2.46 -1.16
C VAL A 202 6.07 -3.94 -1.39
N ALA A 203 5.01 -4.27 -2.16
CA ALA A 203 4.64 -5.64 -2.49
C ALA A 203 5.77 -6.39 -3.19
N GLN A 204 6.38 -5.79 -4.20
CA GLN A 204 7.51 -6.35 -4.94
C GLN A 204 8.70 -6.69 -4.01
N ILE A 205 9.07 -5.79 -3.11
CA ILE A 205 10.15 -6.03 -2.15
C ILE A 205 9.75 -7.12 -1.15
N CYS A 206 8.53 -7.09 -0.62
CA CYS A 206 8.05 -8.12 0.30
C CYS A 206 8.08 -9.52 -0.33
N LEU A 207 7.66 -9.68 -1.58
CA LEU A 207 7.76 -10.94 -2.32
C LEU A 207 9.20 -11.41 -2.45
N ASN A 208 10.13 -10.51 -2.79
CA ASN A 208 11.55 -10.83 -2.95
C ASN A 208 12.21 -11.29 -1.65
N PHE A 209 11.65 -10.97 -0.49
CA PHE A 209 12.16 -11.33 0.83
C PHE A 209 11.23 -12.29 1.61
N HIS A 210 10.19 -12.84 0.96
CA HIS A 210 9.22 -13.76 1.58
C HIS A 210 8.53 -13.18 2.83
N VAL A 211 8.21 -11.90 2.81
CA VAL A 211 7.50 -11.23 3.91
C VAL A 211 6.03 -11.06 3.53
N PRO A 212 5.07 -11.51 4.37
CA PRO A 212 3.65 -11.25 4.17
C PRO A 212 3.36 -9.75 4.08
N PHE A 213 2.51 -9.35 3.13
CA PHE A 213 2.20 -7.95 2.84
C PHE A 213 0.72 -7.72 2.58
N LEU A 214 0.19 -6.59 3.05
CA LEU A 214 -1.13 -6.07 2.65
C LEU A 214 -1.08 -4.56 2.52
N ALA A 215 -1.63 -4.04 1.42
CA ALA A 215 -1.92 -2.61 1.29
C ALA A 215 -3.35 -2.31 1.77
N ILE A 216 -3.54 -1.16 2.44
CA ILE A 216 -4.82 -0.63 2.88
C ILE A 216 -4.86 0.84 2.46
N ARG A 217 -5.85 1.24 1.68
CA ARG A 217 -5.97 2.63 1.21
C ARG A 217 -7.35 3.18 1.50
N VAL A 218 -7.41 4.37 2.08
CA VAL A 218 -8.63 5.15 2.20
C VAL A 218 -8.73 6.14 1.05
N VAL A 219 -9.91 6.23 0.45
CA VAL A 219 -10.16 7.21 -0.61
C VAL A 219 -10.13 8.61 -0.02
N SER A 220 -9.31 9.49 -0.59
CA SER A 220 -9.09 10.88 -0.17
C SER A 220 -9.58 11.92 -1.19
N ASN A 221 -9.84 11.50 -2.42
CA ASN A 221 -10.31 12.36 -3.50
C ASN A 221 -10.93 11.54 -4.62
N SER A 222 -11.85 12.17 -5.38
CA SER A 222 -12.51 11.54 -6.53
C SER A 222 -12.83 12.60 -7.59
N VAL A 223 -12.22 12.50 -8.75
CA VAL A 223 -12.54 13.41 -9.88
C VAL A 223 -14.00 13.28 -10.33
N PHE A 224 -14.65 12.15 -10.05
CA PHE A 224 -16.04 11.89 -10.41
C PHE A 224 -17.04 12.67 -9.55
N ASP A 225 -16.63 13.08 -8.35
CA ASP A 225 -17.42 13.92 -7.45
C ASP A 225 -17.04 15.40 -7.57
N GLY A 226 -16.09 15.73 -8.47
CA GLY A 226 -15.52 17.07 -8.61
C GLY A 226 -14.53 17.44 -7.48
N ASP A 227 -14.17 16.48 -6.65
CA ASP A 227 -13.21 16.63 -5.57
C ASP A 227 -11.85 16.12 -6.04
N VAL A 228 -11.03 17.03 -6.55
CA VAL A 228 -9.68 16.73 -7.05
C VAL A 228 -8.59 17.01 -6.00
N ASP A 229 -8.97 17.68 -4.91
CA ASP A 229 -8.05 18.04 -3.84
C ASP A 229 -7.90 16.88 -2.85
N TRP A 230 -6.72 16.75 -2.32
CA TRP A 230 -6.41 15.72 -1.34
C TRP A 230 -7.00 16.06 0.03
N ASP A 231 -7.97 15.27 0.48
CA ASP A 231 -8.53 15.37 1.83
C ASP A 231 -7.65 14.62 2.84
N LEU A 232 -6.88 15.38 3.61
CA LEU A 232 -6.01 14.83 4.66
C LEU A 232 -6.78 14.31 5.89
N ASP A 233 -8.02 14.74 6.08
CA ASP A 233 -8.83 14.37 7.25
C ASP A 233 -9.27 12.91 7.21
N VAL A 234 -9.16 12.25 6.06
CA VAL A 234 -9.45 10.81 5.93
C VAL A 234 -8.30 9.91 6.46
N GLY A 235 -7.08 10.40 6.49
CA GLY A 235 -5.89 9.64 6.92
C GLY A 235 -6.02 8.95 8.28
N PRO A 236 -6.50 9.64 9.33
CA PRO A 236 -6.76 9.01 10.63
C PRO A 236 -7.74 7.84 10.60
N ALA A 237 -8.69 7.81 9.65
CA ALA A 237 -9.61 6.70 9.50
C ALA A 237 -8.90 5.44 9.00
N CYS A 238 -8.02 5.57 8.00
CA CYS A 238 -7.18 4.48 7.53
C CYS A 238 -6.30 3.91 8.64
N GLN A 239 -5.63 4.78 9.40
CA GLN A 239 -4.75 4.39 10.50
C GLN A 239 -5.48 3.59 11.58
N ARG A 240 -6.68 4.04 12.00
CA ARG A 240 -7.50 3.30 12.97
C ARG A 240 -7.92 1.93 12.45
N TYR A 241 -8.28 1.87 11.17
CA TYR A 241 -8.60 0.60 10.54
C TYR A 241 -7.39 -0.33 10.46
N ALA A 242 -6.23 0.17 10.03
CA ALA A 242 -4.98 -0.59 9.99
C ALA A 242 -4.55 -1.09 11.38
N LEU A 243 -4.76 -0.30 12.44
CA LEU A 243 -4.56 -0.76 13.82
C LEU A 243 -5.48 -1.93 14.19
N SER A 244 -6.75 -1.87 13.79
CA SER A 244 -7.69 -2.98 14.03
C SER A 244 -7.26 -4.25 13.29
N VAL A 245 -6.80 -4.11 12.04
CA VAL A 245 -6.25 -5.22 11.24
C VAL A 245 -4.99 -5.79 11.91
N ALA A 246 -4.08 -4.93 12.36
CA ALA A 246 -2.87 -5.35 13.05
C ALA A 246 -3.20 -6.17 14.31
N LYS A 247 -4.11 -5.69 15.15
CA LYS A 247 -4.55 -6.39 16.36
C LYS A 247 -5.16 -7.75 16.03
N GLU A 248 -6.07 -7.83 15.09
CA GLU A 248 -6.71 -9.08 14.65
C GLU A 248 -5.66 -10.07 14.12
N PHE A 249 -4.77 -9.62 13.24
CA PHE A 249 -3.70 -10.46 12.70
C PHE A 249 -2.81 -11.03 13.82
N LEU A 250 -2.43 -10.20 14.79
CA LEU A 250 -1.54 -10.58 15.87
C LEU A 250 -2.19 -11.57 16.87
N THR A 251 -3.53 -11.61 16.99
CA THR A 251 -4.20 -12.60 17.86
C THR A 251 -3.96 -14.03 17.40
N HIS A 252 -3.63 -14.24 16.13
CA HIS A 252 -3.38 -15.55 15.53
C HIS A 252 -1.89 -15.86 15.36
N HIS A 253 -1.00 -14.94 15.77
CA HIS A 253 0.47 -15.06 15.58
C HIS A 253 1.26 -14.99 16.89
N THR A 254 0.57 -15.02 18.04
CA THR A 254 1.16 -15.06 19.41
C THR A 254 1.26 -16.47 19.97
#